data_d94a10d2b27d41a2e6813295869983fe
#
_entry.id   d94a10d2b27d41a2e6813295869983fe
#
_cell.length_a   1.000
_cell.length_b   1.000
_cell.length_c   1.000
_cell.angle_alpha   90.00
_cell.angle_beta   90.00
_cell.angle_gamma   90.00
#
_symmetry.space_group_name_H-M   'P 1'
#
loop_
_entity.id
_entity.type
_entity.pdbx_description
1 polymer ?
#
loop_
_entity_poly.entity_id
_entity_poly.type
_entity_poly.pdbx_seq_one_letter_code
_entity_poly.pdbx_strand_id
1 'polypeptide(L)'
;MMTEKITEHEYDVIVIGAGGAGLRAAIEAARSGAKTAIITKSLLGKAHTVMAEGGCAAALQNADPRDGWKVHFHDTMKGSKWLANWRMAEFHAKEAPDRVRELEQWGAVFDRTPKNLINQRNFGGHTFPRLAHVGDATGLEIIRTLQERGIHEGIDIFMEYTVRTLLKEGDRVTGCVAYTRVDGEFHAFSAKSVVLATGGITRCWSVCSGSWEYTGDGHALALWAGAELRDMEFVQFHPTGMVWPPSAVSYTHLRAHETSKH
;
A
#
# COMPACT_ATOMS: atom_id res chain seq x y z
N MET A 1 -14.98 -28.53 28.94
CA MET A 1 -14.21 -27.83 27.91
C MET A 1 -15.21 -27.31 26.90
N MET A 2 -15.43 -25.99 26.82
CA MET A 2 -16.18 -25.43 25.70
C MET A 2 -15.29 -25.60 24.48
N THR A 3 -15.73 -26.40 23.51
CA THR A 3 -15.12 -26.41 22.17
C THR A 3 -15.45 -25.06 21.56
N GLU A 4 -14.49 -24.15 21.54
CA GLU A 4 -14.62 -22.89 20.81
C GLU A 4 -14.95 -23.25 19.36
N LYS A 5 -16.12 -22.84 18.91
CA LYS A 5 -16.60 -23.10 17.56
C LYS A 5 -15.87 -22.15 16.61
N ILE A 6 -14.92 -22.68 15.82
CA ILE A 6 -14.25 -21.91 14.78
C ILE A 6 -15.23 -21.72 13.62
N THR A 7 -15.47 -20.49 13.21
CA THR A 7 -16.26 -20.18 12.02
C THR A 7 -15.40 -20.31 10.76
N GLU A 8 -15.87 -21.09 9.80
CA GLU A 8 -15.14 -21.39 8.58
C GLU A 8 -15.65 -20.57 7.40
N HIS A 9 -14.71 -20.12 6.57
CA HIS A 9 -14.96 -19.33 5.35
C HIS A 9 -14.16 -19.92 4.18
N GLU A 10 -14.74 -19.88 2.97
CA GLU A 10 -14.09 -20.40 1.77
C GLU A 10 -14.09 -19.35 0.65
N TYR A 11 -12.90 -19.12 0.07
CA TYR A 11 -12.62 -18.16 -1.00
C TYR A 11 -11.68 -18.75 -2.04
N ASP A 12 -11.62 -18.11 -3.22
CA ASP A 12 -10.56 -18.37 -4.19
C ASP A 12 -9.29 -17.60 -3.83
N VAL A 13 -9.47 -16.33 -3.44
CA VAL A 13 -8.37 -15.43 -3.07
C VAL A 13 -8.67 -14.72 -1.76
N ILE A 14 -7.72 -14.76 -0.85
CA ILE A 14 -7.74 -13.96 0.38
C ILE A 14 -6.61 -12.93 0.30
N VAL A 15 -6.95 -11.68 0.57
CA VAL A 15 -5.98 -10.58 0.69
C VAL A 15 -5.90 -10.12 2.14
N ILE A 16 -4.72 -10.20 2.73
CA ILE A 16 -4.48 -9.78 4.11
C ILE A 16 -3.90 -8.36 4.10
N GLY A 17 -4.72 -7.40 4.50
CA GLY A 17 -4.41 -5.96 4.49
C GLY A 17 -5.23 -5.18 3.47
N ALA A 18 -5.81 -4.06 3.91
CA ALA A 18 -6.72 -3.19 3.13
C ALA A 18 -6.08 -1.84 2.78
N GLY A 19 -4.77 -1.79 2.62
CA GLY A 19 -4.07 -0.63 2.06
C GLY A 19 -4.18 -0.58 0.53
N GLY A 20 -3.53 0.40 -0.09
CA GLY A 20 -3.57 0.57 -1.56
C GLY A 20 -3.20 -0.69 -2.33
N ALA A 21 -2.16 -1.40 -1.91
CA ALA A 21 -1.73 -2.64 -2.53
C ALA A 21 -2.77 -3.76 -2.40
N GLY A 22 -3.32 -3.94 -1.19
CA GLY A 22 -4.30 -4.99 -0.91
C GLY A 22 -5.61 -4.76 -1.64
N LEU A 23 -6.16 -3.54 -1.59
CA LEU A 23 -7.36 -3.18 -2.32
C LEU A 23 -7.19 -3.39 -3.83
N ARG A 24 -6.05 -2.93 -4.39
CA ARG A 24 -5.81 -3.11 -5.83
C ARG A 24 -5.68 -4.58 -6.22
N ALA A 25 -5.02 -5.40 -5.39
CA ALA A 25 -4.91 -6.84 -5.63
C ALA A 25 -6.27 -7.54 -5.56
N ALA A 26 -7.09 -7.20 -4.57
CA ALA A 26 -8.42 -7.77 -4.40
C ALA A 26 -9.36 -7.39 -5.56
N ILE A 27 -9.31 -6.14 -6.02
CA ILE A 27 -10.06 -5.66 -7.19
C ILE A 27 -9.70 -6.50 -8.42
N GLU A 28 -8.41 -6.73 -8.68
CA GLU A 28 -7.99 -7.52 -9.83
C GLU A 28 -8.45 -8.98 -9.74
N ALA A 29 -8.33 -9.58 -8.55
CA ALA A 29 -8.80 -10.95 -8.32
C ALA A 29 -10.32 -11.07 -8.56
N ALA A 30 -11.12 -10.17 -8.00
CA ALA A 30 -12.57 -10.16 -8.19
C ALA A 30 -12.96 -9.94 -9.67
N ARG A 31 -12.33 -9.00 -10.35
CA ARG A 31 -12.55 -8.75 -11.80
C ARG A 31 -12.17 -9.95 -12.68
N SER A 32 -11.25 -10.77 -12.22
CA SER A 32 -10.87 -12.03 -12.88
C SER A 32 -11.84 -13.19 -12.58
N GLY A 33 -12.93 -12.91 -11.85
CA GLY A 33 -13.98 -13.89 -11.52
C GLY A 33 -13.71 -14.72 -10.28
N ALA A 34 -12.67 -14.39 -9.48
CA ALA A 34 -12.36 -15.09 -8.25
C ALA A 34 -13.25 -14.61 -7.09
N LYS A 35 -13.82 -15.53 -6.30
CA LYS A 35 -14.46 -15.19 -5.02
C LYS A 35 -13.38 -14.67 -4.06
N THR A 36 -13.43 -13.38 -3.74
CA THR A 36 -12.34 -12.68 -3.08
C THR A 36 -12.77 -12.09 -1.75
N ALA A 37 -11.91 -12.23 -0.73
CA ALA A 37 -12.06 -11.56 0.55
C ALA A 37 -10.85 -10.71 0.91
N ILE A 38 -11.09 -9.61 1.62
CA ILE A 38 -10.07 -8.81 2.31
C ILE A 38 -10.23 -9.01 3.81
N ILE A 39 -9.11 -9.32 4.49
CA ILE A 39 -9.04 -9.39 5.95
C ILE A 39 -8.15 -8.25 6.43
N THR A 40 -8.69 -7.37 7.27
CA THR A 40 -7.95 -6.22 7.80
C THR A 40 -8.10 -6.09 9.31
N LYS A 41 -7.00 -5.80 9.99
CA LYS A 41 -6.98 -5.66 11.46
C LYS A 41 -7.59 -4.36 11.98
N SER A 42 -7.87 -3.41 11.10
CA SER A 42 -8.56 -2.15 11.40
C SER A 42 -9.73 -1.92 10.45
N LEU A 43 -10.35 -0.76 10.57
CA LEU A 43 -11.41 -0.35 9.66
C LEU A 43 -10.88 -0.10 8.26
N LEU A 44 -11.72 -0.32 7.27
CA LEU A 44 -11.43 0.06 5.88
C LEU A 44 -11.11 1.57 5.82
N GLY A 45 -10.09 1.95 5.07
CA GLY A 45 -9.65 3.34 4.95
C GLY A 45 -8.66 3.82 6.03
N LYS A 46 -8.30 2.97 6.98
CA LYS A 46 -7.32 3.33 8.05
C LYS A 46 -5.88 2.92 7.74
N ALA A 47 -5.63 2.28 6.61
CA ALA A 47 -4.28 1.85 6.23
C ALA A 47 -3.34 3.05 6.02
N HIS A 48 -2.03 2.81 6.17
CA HIS A 48 -1.01 3.87 6.02
C HIS A 48 -1.08 4.62 4.69
N THR A 49 -1.56 4.02 3.63
CA THR A 49 -1.73 4.67 2.33
C THR A 49 -2.51 5.99 2.44
N VAL A 50 -3.48 6.09 3.35
CA VAL A 50 -4.26 7.32 3.56
C VAL A 50 -3.39 8.52 3.98
N MET A 51 -2.24 8.26 4.59
CA MET A 51 -1.30 9.27 5.09
C MET A 51 -0.31 9.76 4.02
N ALA A 52 -0.37 9.23 2.80
CA ALA A 52 0.54 9.63 1.73
C ALA A 52 0.14 11.02 1.18
N GLU A 53 1.04 11.98 1.33
CA GLU A 53 0.81 13.38 0.97
C GLU A 53 1.51 13.75 -0.34
N GLY A 54 2.69 13.19 -0.59
CA GLY A 54 3.60 13.60 -1.68
C GLY A 54 3.03 13.46 -3.09
N GLY A 55 2.31 12.41 -3.36
CA GLY A 55 1.81 12.07 -4.68
C GLY A 55 2.30 10.72 -5.18
N CYS A 56 1.76 10.29 -6.32
CA CYS A 56 2.12 9.06 -7.01
C CYS A 56 3.13 9.35 -8.12
N ALA A 57 4.32 8.75 -8.06
CA ALA A 57 5.34 8.92 -9.09
C ALA A 57 4.95 8.16 -10.36
N ALA A 58 4.65 8.88 -11.43
CA ALA A 58 4.29 8.33 -12.73
C ALA A 58 4.78 9.25 -13.85
N ALA A 59 5.53 8.74 -14.81
CA ALA A 59 6.07 9.52 -15.92
C ALA A 59 5.00 9.77 -17.01
N LEU A 60 3.98 10.62 -16.67
CA LEU A 60 2.85 10.93 -17.55
C LEU A 60 3.21 11.89 -18.69
N GLN A 61 4.35 12.57 -18.61
CA GLN A 61 4.82 13.60 -19.58
C GLN A 61 3.92 14.86 -19.63
N ASN A 62 3.04 15.05 -18.67
CA ASN A 62 2.11 16.19 -18.66
C ASN A 62 2.80 17.49 -18.26
N ALA A 63 3.75 17.43 -17.31
CA ALA A 63 4.50 18.59 -16.82
C ALA A 63 5.76 18.85 -17.66
N ASP A 64 6.46 17.78 -18.05
CA ASP A 64 7.66 17.87 -18.90
C ASP A 64 7.66 16.71 -19.92
N PRO A 65 7.62 17.01 -21.24
CA PRO A 65 7.58 15.98 -22.28
C PRO A 65 8.87 15.17 -22.41
N ARG A 66 9.96 15.60 -21.79
CA ARG A 66 11.24 14.86 -21.77
C ARG A 66 11.25 13.73 -20.74
N ASP A 67 10.28 13.72 -19.80
CA ASP A 67 10.15 12.62 -18.86
C ASP A 67 9.67 11.35 -19.58
N GLY A 68 9.82 10.21 -18.92
CA GLY A 68 9.40 8.92 -19.45
C GLY A 68 9.83 7.79 -18.53
N TRP A 69 9.32 6.60 -18.79
CA TRP A 69 9.60 5.45 -17.94
C TRP A 69 11.10 5.14 -17.81
N LYS A 70 11.92 5.38 -18.84
CA LYS A 70 13.37 5.17 -18.80
C LYS A 70 14.07 6.12 -17.82
N VAL A 71 13.65 7.41 -17.80
CA VAL A 71 14.17 8.39 -16.85
C VAL A 71 13.70 8.05 -15.44
N HIS A 72 12.44 7.67 -15.28
CA HIS A 72 11.89 7.22 -13.99
C HIS A 72 12.65 5.99 -13.47
N PHE A 73 12.88 5.00 -14.31
CA PHE A 73 13.67 3.82 -13.97
C PHE A 73 15.10 4.19 -13.55
N HIS A 74 15.78 5.03 -14.33
CA HIS A 74 17.13 5.49 -14.01
C HIS A 74 17.19 6.22 -12.66
N ASP A 75 16.24 7.14 -12.41
CA ASP A 75 16.16 7.87 -11.14
C ASP A 75 15.93 6.91 -9.96
N THR A 76 15.08 5.91 -10.14
CA THR A 76 14.82 4.87 -9.12
C THR A 76 16.09 4.07 -8.81
N MET A 77 16.79 3.59 -9.84
CA MET A 77 18.03 2.84 -9.67
C MET A 77 19.14 3.68 -9.05
N LYS A 78 19.29 4.94 -9.48
CA LYS A 78 20.25 5.88 -8.88
C LYS A 78 19.90 6.20 -7.43
N GLY A 79 18.63 6.44 -7.12
CA GLY A 79 18.15 6.73 -5.77
C GLY A 79 18.39 5.57 -4.80
N SER A 80 18.23 4.34 -5.26
CA SER A 80 18.52 3.13 -4.50
C SER A 80 20.01 2.74 -4.47
N LYS A 81 20.89 3.60 -4.99
CA LYS A 81 22.33 3.30 -5.12
C LYS A 81 22.62 2.00 -5.86
N TRP A 82 21.78 1.65 -6.84
CA TRP A 82 21.85 0.44 -7.66
C TRP A 82 21.61 -0.88 -6.89
N LEU A 83 21.12 -0.80 -5.66
CA LEU A 83 20.81 -1.99 -4.83
C LEU A 83 19.43 -2.57 -5.12
N ALA A 84 18.51 -1.78 -5.68
CA ALA A 84 17.16 -2.24 -5.97
C ALA A 84 17.15 -3.37 -7.02
N ASN A 85 16.13 -4.24 -6.92
CA ASN A 85 15.86 -5.20 -7.99
C ASN A 85 15.45 -4.44 -9.26
N TRP A 86 16.34 -4.41 -10.24
CA TRP A 86 16.15 -3.63 -11.46
C TRP A 86 14.92 -4.06 -12.27
N ARG A 87 14.55 -5.34 -12.26
CA ARG A 87 13.36 -5.85 -12.96
C ARG A 87 12.08 -5.27 -12.34
N MET A 88 12.02 -5.22 -11.02
CA MET A 88 10.89 -4.62 -10.30
C MET A 88 10.85 -3.11 -10.49
N ALA A 89 11.99 -2.43 -10.49
CA ALA A 89 12.08 -0.99 -10.75
C ALA A 89 11.65 -0.64 -12.19
N GLU A 90 12.06 -1.43 -13.17
CA GLU A 90 11.64 -1.28 -14.57
C GLU A 90 10.13 -1.50 -14.73
N PHE A 91 9.61 -2.58 -14.17
CA PHE A 91 8.18 -2.89 -14.17
C PHE A 91 7.37 -1.74 -13.55
N HIS A 92 7.77 -1.28 -12.36
CA HIS A 92 7.14 -0.15 -11.69
C HIS A 92 7.14 1.11 -12.57
N ALA A 93 8.28 1.48 -13.14
CA ALA A 93 8.40 2.69 -13.96
C ALA A 93 7.53 2.65 -15.22
N LYS A 94 7.38 1.46 -15.82
CA LYS A 94 6.53 1.25 -17.01
C LYS A 94 5.05 1.28 -16.69
N GLU A 95 4.64 0.62 -15.60
CA GLU A 95 3.23 0.45 -15.23
C GLU A 95 2.63 1.69 -14.53
N ALA A 96 3.44 2.49 -13.82
CA ALA A 96 2.96 3.59 -13.01
C ALA A 96 2.04 4.58 -13.77
N PRO A 97 2.31 4.99 -15.02
CA PRO A 97 1.43 5.86 -15.77
C PRO A 97 0.02 5.28 -15.96
N ASP A 98 -0.06 3.99 -16.29
CA ASP A 98 -1.35 3.33 -16.54
C ASP A 98 -2.12 3.11 -15.24
N ARG A 99 -1.42 2.83 -14.13
CA ARG A 99 -2.07 2.72 -12.82
C ARG A 99 -2.64 4.06 -12.32
N VAL A 100 -1.98 5.18 -12.59
CA VAL A 100 -2.52 6.51 -12.27
C VAL A 100 -3.73 6.85 -13.13
N ARG A 101 -3.70 6.54 -14.43
CA ARG A 101 -4.86 6.71 -15.31
C ARG A 101 -6.02 5.79 -14.93
N GLU A 102 -5.74 4.58 -14.48
CA GLU A 102 -6.75 3.66 -13.97
C GLU A 102 -7.47 4.22 -12.74
N LEU A 103 -6.73 4.81 -11.78
CA LEU A 103 -7.32 5.50 -10.64
C LEU A 103 -8.22 6.66 -11.08
N GLU A 104 -7.77 7.45 -12.06
CA GLU A 104 -8.59 8.52 -12.65
C GLU A 104 -9.87 7.98 -13.28
N GLN A 105 -9.79 6.89 -14.03
CA GLN A 105 -10.96 6.22 -14.64
C GLN A 105 -11.93 5.68 -13.58
N TRP A 106 -11.44 5.32 -12.41
CA TRP A 106 -12.25 4.89 -11.27
C TRP A 106 -12.75 6.04 -10.41
N GLY A 107 -12.49 7.29 -10.82
CA GLY A 107 -13.03 8.48 -10.18
C GLY A 107 -12.08 9.20 -9.22
N ALA A 108 -10.77 8.94 -9.27
CA ALA A 108 -9.80 9.75 -8.55
C ALA A 108 -9.67 11.14 -9.17
N VAL A 109 -9.82 12.18 -8.35
CA VAL A 109 -9.81 13.57 -8.78
C VAL A 109 -8.43 14.18 -8.53
N PHE A 110 -7.50 13.92 -9.43
CA PHE A 110 -6.17 14.53 -9.39
C PHE A 110 -6.21 16.01 -9.74
N ASP A 111 -5.29 16.79 -9.18
CA ASP A 111 -5.07 18.18 -9.54
C ASP A 111 -4.76 18.30 -11.04
N ARG A 112 -5.22 19.43 -11.65
CA ARG A 112 -5.15 19.61 -13.09
C ARG A 112 -4.25 20.77 -13.50
N THR A 113 -3.60 20.59 -14.63
CA THR A 113 -2.97 21.69 -15.35
C THR A 113 -4.03 22.59 -16.01
N PRO A 114 -3.68 23.81 -16.48
CA PRO A 114 -4.60 24.63 -17.28
C PRO A 114 -5.12 23.97 -18.56
N LYS A 115 -4.43 22.94 -19.04
CA LYS A 115 -4.83 22.12 -20.20
C LYS A 115 -5.67 20.91 -19.82
N ASN A 116 -6.16 20.86 -18.58
CA ASN A 116 -6.94 19.74 -18.03
C ASN A 116 -6.22 18.36 -18.01
N LEU A 117 -4.90 18.36 -18.00
CA LEU A 117 -4.10 17.14 -17.80
C LEU A 117 -3.84 16.95 -16.30
N ILE A 118 -3.62 15.70 -15.85
CA ILE A 118 -3.17 15.44 -14.48
C ILE A 118 -1.91 16.24 -14.19
N ASN A 119 -1.96 17.09 -13.15
CA ASN A 119 -0.81 17.88 -12.75
C ASN A 119 0.25 17.00 -12.09
N GLN A 120 1.50 17.38 -12.26
CA GLN A 120 2.65 16.67 -11.71
C GLN A 120 3.59 17.65 -11.03
N ARG A 121 3.98 17.37 -9.80
CA ARG A 121 4.91 18.20 -9.04
C ARG A 121 6.28 17.57 -8.88
N ASN A 122 7.27 18.42 -8.61
CA ASN A 122 8.63 17.99 -8.30
C ASN A 122 8.70 17.28 -6.94
N PHE A 123 9.65 16.36 -6.86
CA PHE A 123 10.05 15.75 -5.60
C PHE A 123 11.55 15.42 -5.61
N GLY A 124 12.18 15.32 -4.42
CA GLY A 124 13.59 15.03 -4.31
C GLY A 124 13.99 13.70 -4.99
N GLY A 125 15.08 13.71 -5.72
CA GLY A 125 15.60 12.54 -6.45
C GLY A 125 15.02 12.33 -7.84
N HIS A 126 14.00 13.08 -8.25
CA HIS A 126 13.45 13.02 -9.59
C HIS A 126 14.11 14.02 -10.53
N THR A 127 14.46 13.59 -11.72
CA THR A 127 15.01 14.47 -12.78
C THR A 127 13.93 15.43 -13.31
N PHE A 128 12.68 14.95 -13.42
CA PHE A 128 11.53 15.73 -13.90
C PHE A 128 10.35 15.64 -12.93
N PRO A 129 9.42 16.64 -12.95
CA PRO A 129 8.18 16.57 -12.20
C PRO A 129 7.35 15.36 -12.64
N ARG A 130 7.05 14.42 -11.71
CA ARG A 130 6.25 13.25 -12.05
C ARG A 130 5.29 12.79 -10.96
N LEU A 131 5.16 13.53 -9.86
CA LEU A 131 4.20 13.17 -8.82
C LEU A 131 2.80 13.66 -9.18
N ALA A 132 1.94 12.73 -9.63
CA ALA A 132 0.50 12.97 -9.72
C ALA A 132 -0.06 13.13 -8.29
N HIS A 133 -0.82 14.18 -8.02
CA HIS A 133 -1.22 14.53 -6.65
C HIS A 133 -2.61 15.13 -6.56
N VAL A 134 -3.15 15.15 -5.34
CA VAL A 134 -4.36 15.85 -4.95
C VAL A 134 -3.99 16.72 -3.74
N GLY A 135 -3.48 17.94 -3.96
CA GLY A 135 -2.91 18.72 -2.87
C GLY A 135 -2.01 17.89 -1.96
N ASP A 136 -2.28 17.90 -0.66
CA ASP A 136 -1.61 17.06 0.35
C ASP A 136 -2.45 15.86 0.80
N ALA A 137 -3.49 15.51 0.06
CA ALA A 137 -4.44 14.44 0.37
C ALA A 137 -4.41 13.28 -0.65
N THR A 138 -3.29 13.10 -1.36
CA THR A 138 -3.19 12.10 -2.43
C THR A 138 -3.51 10.69 -1.95
N GLY A 139 -3.00 10.30 -0.79
CA GLY A 139 -3.25 8.97 -0.21
C GLY A 139 -4.70 8.76 0.18
N LEU A 140 -5.36 9.78 0.71
CA LEU A 140 -6.79 9.76 1.01
C LEU A 140 -7.62 9.54 -0.25
N GLU A 141 -7.31 10.25 -1.33
CA GLU A 141 -8.00 10.10 -2.61
C GLU A 141 -7.81 8.72 -3.23
N ILE A 142 -6.58 8.18 -3.18
CA ILE A 142 -6.28 6.82 -3.65
C ILE A 142 -7.11 5.79 -2.86
N ILE A 143 -7.12 5.90 -1.54
CA ILE A 143 -7.86 4.95 -0.70
C ILE A 143 -9.36 5.07 -0.92
N ARG A 144 -9.92 6.29 -1.00
CA ARG A 144 -11.33 6.52 -1.32
C ARG A 144 -11.72 5.82 -2.62
N THR A 145 -10.97 6.07 -3.67
CA THR A 145 -11.23 5.50 -5.00
C THR A 145 -11.15 3.97 -5.00
N LEU A 146 -10.12 3.41 -4.36
CA LEU A 146 -9.94 1.96 -4.29
C LEU A 146 -11.00 1.28 -3.43
N GLN A 147 -11.46 1.92 -2.34
CA GLN A 147 -12.56 1.42 -1.52
C GLN A 147 -13.86 1.37 -2.29
N GLU A 148 -14.24 2.47 -2.92
CA GLU A 148 -15.46 2.54 -3.74
C GLU A 148 -15.44 1.48 -4.84
N ARG A 149 -14.28 1.33 -5.52
CA ARG A 149 -14.12 0.31 -6.54
C ARG A 149 -14.21 -1.11 -5.97
N GLY A 150 -13.56 -1.39 -4.83
CA GLY A 150 -13.60 -2.70 -4.19
C GLY A 150 -15.01 -3.11 -3.75
N ILE A 151 -15.80 -2.17 -3.21
CA ILE A 151 -17.21 -2.41 -2.86
C ILE A 151 -18.03 -2.69 -4.12
N HIS A 152 -17.81 -1.94 -5.19
CA HIS A 152 -18.50 -2.13 -6.47
C HIS A 152 -18.22 -3.52 -7.09
N GLU A 153 -17.01 -4.05 -6.93
CA GLU A 153 -16.65 -5.40 -7.39
C GLU A 153 -17.19 -6.52 -6.49
N GLY A 154 -17.89 -6.21 -5.41
CA GLY A 154 -18.53 -7.20 -4.53
C GLY A 154 -17.54 -8.00 -3.68
N ILE A 155 -16.42 -7.41 -3.29
CA ILE A 155 -15.40 -8.04 -2.44
C ILE A 155 -15.94 -8.12 -1.01
N ASP A 156 -15.85 -9.30 -0.38
CA ASP A 156 -16.17 -9.48 1.03
C ASP A 156 -15.07 -8.87 1.91
N ILE A 157 -15.44 -8.03 2.89
CA ILE A 157 -14.49 -7.30 3.72
C ILE A 157 -14.68 -7.64 5.19
N PHE A 158 -13.66 -8.27 5.78
CA PHE A 158 -13.59 -8.62 7.20
C PHE A 158 -12.75 -7.58 7.94
N MET A 159 -13.41 -6.60 8.55
CA MET A 159 -12.77 -5.53 9.33
C MET A 159 -12.58 -5.96 10.79
N GLU A 160 -11.51 -5.46 11.41
CA GLU A 160 -11.13 -5.74 12.81
C GLU A 160 -10.81 -7.21 13.08
N TYR A 161 -10.35 -7.92 12.05
CA TYR A 161 -9.83 -9.28 12.14
C TYR A 161 -8.29 -9.27 12.11
N THR A 162 -7.69 -9.85 13.15
CA THR A 162 -6.23 -10.01 13.21
C THR A 162 -5.84 -11.41 12.78
N VAL A 163 -5.11 -11.52 11.69
CA VAL A 163 -4.58 -12.80 11.22
C VAL A 163 -3.46 -13.24 12.14
N ARG A 164 -3.60 -14.44 12.71
CA ARG A 164 -2.66 -15.00 13.67
C ARG A 164 -1.65 -15.95 13.05
N THR A 165 -2.08 -16.71 12.05
CA THR A 165 -1.21 -17.68 11.36
C THR A 165 -1.72 -17.96 9.94
N LEU A 166 -0.79 -18.33 9.05
CA LEU A 166 -1.12 -18.89 7.76
C LEU A 166 -1.30 -20.40 7.88
N LEU A 167 -2.29 -20.95 7.19
CA LEU A 167 -2.51 -22.38 7.10
C LEU A 167 -1.67 -22.94 5.95
N LYS A 168 -1.07 -24.11 6.16
CA LYS A 168 -0.23 -24.76 5.15
C LYS A 168 -0.61 -26.23 5.02
N GLU A 169 -0.49 -26.73 3.80
CA GLU A 169 -0.51 -28.12 3.45
C GLU A 169 0.78 -28.44 2.68
N GLY A 170 1.72 -29.10 3.34
CA GLY A 170 3.11 -29.20 2.83
C GLY A 170 3.75 -27.82 2.71
N ASP A 171 4.24 -27.49 1.52
CA ASP A 171 4.85 -26.19 1.22
C ASP A 171 3.86 -25.14 0.68
N ARG A 172 2.61 -25.51 0.53
CA ARG A 172 1.57 -24.65 -0.01
C ARG A 172 0.80 -23.95 1.12
N VAL A 173 0.62 -22.63 1.02
CA VAL A 173 -0.31 -21.88 1.85
C VAL A 173 -1.72 -22.10 1.33
N THR A 174 -2.64 -22.53 2.22
CA THR A 174 -4.03 -22.87 1.91
C THR A 174 -5.04 -21.98 2.59
N GLY A 175 -4.60 -20.95 3.33
CA GLY A 175 -5.50 -20.06 4.03
C GLY A 175 -4.85 -19.37 5.22
N CYS A 176 -5.68 -18.92 6.15
CA CYS A 176 -5.23 -18.33 7.40
C CYS A 176 -6.24 -18.55 8.53
N VAL A 177 -5.78 -18.37 9.77
CA VAL A 177 -6.64 -18.24 10.94
C VAL A 177 -6.55 -16.81 11.46
N ALA A 178 -7.69 -16.20 11.70
CA ALA A 178 -7.81 -14.88 12.29
C ALA A 178 -8.72 -14.92 13.50
N TYR A 179 -8.62 -13.90 14.34
CA TYR A 179 -9.59 -13.65 15.41
C TYR A 179 -10.17 -12.25 15.29
N THR A 180 -11.42 -12.09 15.70
CA THR A 180 -12.05 -10.78 15.78
C THR A 180 -11.50 -9.99 16.96
N ARG A 181 -11.37 -8.67 16.82
CA ARG A 181 -10.92 -7.80 17.92
C ARG A 181 -12.07 -7.43 18.89
N VAL A 182 -13.31 -7.67 18.49
CA VAL A 182 -14.50 -7.30 19.27
C VAL A 182 -14.75 -8.30 20.39
N ASP A 183 -14.72 -9.59 20.08
CA ASP A 183 -15.10 -10.67 20.98
C ASP A 183 -14.03 -11.76 21.12
N GLY A 184 -13.01 -11.74 20.27
CA GLY A 184 -11.92 -12.73 20.30
C GLY A 184 -12.26 -14.06 19.61
N GLU A 185 -13.39 -14.16 18.92
CA GLU A 185 -13.77 -15.39 18.22
C GLU A 185 -12.80 -15.71 17.07
N PHE A 186 -12.53 -17.02 16.92
CA PHE A 186 -11.62 -17.50 15.87
C PHE A 186 -12.38 -17.86 14.59
N HIS A 187 -11.78 -17.47 13.48
CA HIS A 187 -12.24 -17.72 12.12
C HIS A 187 -11.14 -18.38 11.30
N ALA A 188 -11.47 -19.46 10.61
CA ALA A 188 -10.60 -20.10 9.65
C ALA A 188 -11.04 -19.72 8.23
N PHE A 189 -10.09 -19.26 7.44
CA PHE A 189 -10.30 -18.89 6.05
C PHE A 189 -9.49 -19.82 5.17
N SER A 190 -10.15 -20.61 4.33
CA SER A 190 -9.51 -21.42 3.31
C SER A 190 -9.49 -20.70 1.97
N ALA A 191 -8.39 -20.81 1.23
CA ALA A 191 -8.25 -20.18 -0.08
C ALA A 191 -7.28 -20.93 -1.00
N LYS A 192 -7.48 -20.78 -2.31
CA LYS A 192 -6.55 -21.26 -3.33
C LYS A 192 -5.27 -20.42 -3.37
N SER A 193 -5.38 -19.11 -3.03
CA SER A 193 -4.26 -18.16 -2.99
C SER A 193 -4.43 -17.15 -1.86
N VAL A 194 -3.31 -16.79 -1.23
CA VAL A 194 -3.25 -15.76 -0.18
C VAL A 194 -2.27 -14.67 -0.61
N VAL A 195 -2.72 -13.42 -0.58
CA VAL A 195 -1.91 -12.23 -0.86
C VAL A 195 -1.61 -11.51 0.44
N LEU A 196 -0.34 -11.37 0.80
CA LEU A 196 0.10 -10.56 1.92
C LEU A 196 0.30 -9.11 1.47
N ALA A 197 -0.52 -8.19 1.99
CA ALA A 197 -0.47 -6.75 1.71
C ALA A 197 -0.53 -5.92 3.01
N THR A 198 0.12 -6.40 4.06
CA THR A 198 0.04 -5.92 5.44
C THR A 198 0.83 -4.64 5.71
N GLY A 199 1.54 -4.12 4.72
CA GLY A 199 2.36 -2.91 4.87
C GLY A 199 3.69 -3.19 5.58
N GLY A 200 4.24 -2.15 6.22
CA GLY A 200 5.60 -2.15 6.76
C GLY A 200 5.72 -2.57 8.24
N ILE A 201 6.91 -2.30 8.80
CA ILE A 201 7.33 -2.72 10.15
C ILE A 201 7.79 -1.52 11.02
N THR A 202 7.55 -0.30 10.60
CA THR A 202 8.18 0.89 11.20
C THR A 202 7.76 1.15 12.65
N ARG A 203 6.68 0.54 13.15
CA ARG A 203 6.28 0.60 14.57
C ARG A 203 7.19 -0.18 15.52
N CYS A 204 8.20 -0.87 15.02
CA CYS A 204 9.27 -1.43 15.83
C CYS A 204 10.17 -0.36 16.48
N TRP A 205 10.11 0.90 16.01
CA TRP A 205 10.88 2.02 16.54
C TRP A 205 9.98 2.95 17.37
N SER A 206 10.52 3.51 18.43
CA SER A 206 9.79 4.42 19.33
C SER A 206 9.41 5.74 18.64
N VAL A 207 10.26 6.25 17.75
CA VAL A 207 9.97 7.40 16.89
C VAL A 207 9.69 6.92 15.49
N CYS A 208 8.47 7.12 15.03
CA CYS A 208 7.99 6.59 13.77
C CYS A 208 6.88 7.49 13.20
N SER A 209 7.01 7.89 11.94
CA SER A 209 5.97 8.61 11.19
C SER A 209 4.98 7.66 10.49
N GLY A 210 5.18 6.34 10.60
CA GLY A 210 4.29 5.34 10.02
C GLY A 210 3.01 5.14 10.83
N SER A 211 1.98 4.60 10.18
CA SER A 211 0.73 4.23 10.82
C SER A 211 0.94 3.27 12.00
N TRP A 212 0.05 3.33 12.99
CA TRP A 212 -0.03 2.37 14.09
C TRP A 212 -0.21 0.92 13.60
N GLU A 213 -0.65 0.75 12.38
CA GLU A 213 -0.86 -0.54 11.72
C GLU A 213 0.43 -1.24 11.26
N TYR A 214 1.56 -0.51 11.18
CA TYR A 214 2.85 -1.00 10.66
C TYR A 214 3.65 -1.79 11.71
N THR A 215 3.07 -2.87 12.23
CA THR A 215 3.62 -3.70 13.30
C THR A 215 4.44 -4.91 12.82
N GLY A 216 4.55 -5.12 11.50
CA GLY A 216 5.34 -6.21 10.93
C GLY A 216 4.64 -7.57 10.89
N ASP A 217 3.33 -7.62 11.09
CA ASP A 217 2.57 -8.87 11.17
C ASP A 217 2.79 -9.75 9.94
N GLY A 218 2.73 -9.18 8.73
CA GLY A 218 2.94 -9.94 7.50
C GLY A 218 4.35 -10.49 7.35
N HIS A 219 5.37 -9.78 7.85
CA HIS A 219 6.75 -10.29 7.87
C HIS A 219 6.84 -11.53 8.77
N ALA A 220 6.24 -11.47 9.97
CA ALA A 220 6.21 -12.59 10.90
C ALA A 220 5.42 -13.78 10.31
N LEU A 221 4.23 -13.54 9.75
CA LEU A 221 3.41 -14.56 9.11
C LEU A 221 4.14 -15.25 7.97
N ALA A 222 4.81 -14.48 7.11
CA ALA A 222 5.58 -15.01 5.99
C ALA A 222 6.77 -15.86 6.46
N LEU A 223 7.54 -15.36 7.45
CA LEU A 223 8.68 -16.08 8.01
C LEU A 223 8.24 -17.40 8.64
N TRP A 224 7.18 -17.41 9.45
CA TRP A 224 6.65 -18.62 10.06
C TRP A 224 6.07 -19.61 9.04
N ALA A 225 5.62 -19.10 7.90
CA ALA A 225 5.20 -19.96 6.79
C ALA A 225 6.37 -20.53 5.96
N GLY A 226 7.60 -20.10 6.24
CA GLY A 226 8.82 -20.58 5.58
C GLY A 226 9.32 -19.68 4.45
N ALA A 227 8.82 -18.46 4.32
CA ALA A 227 9.37 -17.50 3.37
C ALA A 227 10.67 -16.88 3.88
N GLU A 228 11.56 -16.54 2.96
CA GLU A 228 12.78 -15.79 3.28
C GLU A 228 12.48 -14.31 3.42
N LEU A 229 13.09 -13.66 4.42
CA LEU A 229 13.11 -12.21 4.57
C LEU A 229 14.41 -11.68 3.95
N ARG A 230 14.28 -10.59 3.19
CA ARG A 230 15.39 -9.98 2.47
C ARG A 230 15.50 -8.50 2.78
N ASP A 231 16.74 -8.01 2.81
CA ASP A 231 17.08 -6.59 2.95
C ASP A 231 16.50 -5.95 4.25
N MET A 232 16.36 -6.74 5.32
CA MET A 232 15.76 -6.30 6.59
C MET A 232 16.62 -5.27 7.35
N GLU A 233 17.88 -5.11 6.97
CA GLU A 233 18.77 -4.08 7.48
C GLU A 233 18.46 -2.67 6.95
N PHE A 234 17.71 -2.57 5.84
CA PHE A 234 17.37 -1.28 5.25
C PHE A 234 16.13 -0.68 5.89
N VAL A 235 16.32 0.40 6.62
CA VAL A 235 15.26 1.22 7.22
C VAL A 235 15.32 2.62 6.64
N GLN A 236 14.20 3.10 6.11
CA GLN A 236 14.12 4.46 5.63
C GLN A 236 13.93 5.43 6.80
N PHE A 237 14.88 6.33 6.98
CA PHE A 237 14.78 7.45 7.92
C PHE A 237 14.24 8.69 7.20
N HIS A 238 13.15 9.24 7.72
CA HIS A 238 12.61 10.49 7.23
C HIS A 238 13.41 11.65 7.82
N PRO A 239 14.12 12.47 7.01
CA PRO A 239 15.08 13.45 7.53
C PRO A 239 14.43 14.61 8.30
N THR A 240 13.15 14.85 8.12
CA THR A 240 12.39 15.97 8.68
C THR A 240 11.15 15.50 9.46
N GLY A 241 11.19 14.31 10.04
CA GLY A 241 10.09 13.79 10.85
C GLY A 241 9.88 14.65 12.09
N MET A 242 8.63 15.10 12.34
CA MET A 242 8.28 15.82 13.57
C MET A 242 8.09 14.85 14.73
N VAL A 243 8.71 15.16 15.85
CA VAL A 243 8.59 14.38 17.09
C VAL A 243 7.59 15.03 18.06
N TRP A 244 7.41 16.34 17.94
CA TRP A 244 6.51 17.14 18.78
C TRP A 244 5.83 18.27 17.99
N PRO A 245 4.50 18.50 18.15
CA PRO A 245 3.58 17.63 18.90
C PRO A 245 3.31 16.30 18.20
N PRO A 246 2.96 15.21 18.95
CA PRO A 246 2.78 13.86 18.37
C PRO A 246 1.67 13.77 17.33
N SER A 247 0.76 14.76 17.31
CA SER A 247 -0.32 14.88 16.34
C SER A 247 0.11 15.55 15.03
N ALA A 248 1.28 16.15 14.99
CA ALA A 248 1.79 16.77 13.77
C ALA A 248 2.30 15.68 12.84
N VAL A 249 1.56 15.46 11.78
CA VAL A 249 1.93 14.53 10.74
C VAL A 249 2.69 15.32 9.69
N SER A 250 4.01 15.04 9.62
CA SER A 250 4.76 15.11 8.40
C SER A 250 5.11 16.47 7.74
N TYR A 251 6.25 16.43 7.28
CA TYR A 251 7.04 16.81 6.12
C TYR A 251 6.50 17.91 5.17
N THR A 252 5.27 17.94 4.75
CA THR A 252 4.81 18.88 3.73
C THR A 252 4.71 20.31 4.25
N HIS A 253 4.33 20.49 5.49
CA HIS A 253 4.27 21.83 6.10
C HIS A 253 5.65 22.45 6.32
N LEU A 254 6.67 21.63 6.65
CA LEU A 254 8.04 22.12 6.82
C LEU A 254 8.73 22.45 5.49
N ARG A 255 8.46 21.67 4.45
CA ARG A 255 9.09 21.87 3.14
C ARG A 255 8.58 23.09 2.38
N ALA A 256 7.32 23.46 2.60
CA ALA A 256 6.74 24.62 1.94
C ALA A 256 7.39 25.95 2.39
N HIS A 257 7.97 26.00 3.58
CA HIS A 257 8.49 27.23 4.17
C HIS A 257 10.02 27.30 4.32
N GLU A 258 10.74 26.16 4.40
CA GLU A 258 12.14 26.18 4.80
C GLU A 258 13.15 25.65 3.75
N THR A 259 12.73 24.95 2.74
CA THR A 259 13.65 24.31 1.78
C THR A 259 13.72 24.93 0.40
N SER A 260 13.11 26.09 0.20
CA SER A 260 13.20 26.85 -1.05
C SER A 260 14.55 27.57 -1.25
N LYS A 261 15.54 27.36 -0.37
CA LYS A 261 16.82 28.08 -0.38
C LYS A 261 18.07 27.15 -0.42
N HIS A 262 17.93 25.91 -0.88
CA HIS A 262 19.14 25.10 -1.14
C HIS A 262 19.03 24.32 -2.44
#